data_1e7218221d4db4588548098f12d33ed3
#
_entry.id   1e7218221d4db4588548098f12d33ed3
#
_cell.length_a   1.000
_cell.length_b   1.000
_cell.length_c   1.000
_cell.angle_alpha   90.00
_cell.angle_beta   90.00
_cell.angle_gamma   90.00
#
_symmetry.space_group_name_H-M   'P 1'
#
loop_
_entity.id
_entity.type
_entity.pdbx_description
1 polymer ?
#
loop_
_entity_poly.entity_id
_entity_poly.type
_entity_poly.pdbx_seq_one_letter_code
_entity_poly.pdbx_strand_id
1 'polypeptide(L)'
;VALAAAGCSRGPEIVPVQGKVLYQGEPLKFGGVMFQPDAGQPARGVIQSDGTFVLGTNSASDGATVGRNRIRVTCYEAQDPSAAGGEGERALGKSLIPRKYTDIDTSDLEIEVPRGGKDDVVIELSDEEQE
;
A
#
# COMPACT_ATOMS: atom_id res chain seq x y z
N VAL A 1 24.85 32.96 -0.48
CA VAL A 1 24.61 32.63 -0.33
C VAL A 1 24.06 31.64 -0.39
N ALA A 2 23.93 31.27 -0.40
CA ALA A 2 23.45 30.49 -0.38
C ALA A 2 23.03 29.73 -0.42
N LEU A 3 22.88 29.39 -0.46
CA LEU A 3 22.44 28.71 -0.49
C LEU A 3 21.99 27.89 -0.33
N ALA A 4 22.21 27.59 -0.18
CA ALA A 4 21.74 26.96 0.26
C ALA A 4 20.97 26.10 -0.02
N ALA A 5 20.47 26.37 -0.22
CA ALA A 5 19.56 25.69 -0.68
C ALA A 5 19.84 24.44 -0.81
N ALA A 6 20.51 24.45 -1.04
CA ALA A 6 20.85 23.31 -1.18
C ALA A 6 20.26 22.32 -0.55
N GLY A 7 20.29 22.31 0.33
CA GLY A 7 19.94 21.26 0.92
C GLY A 7 18.90 20.56 0.55
N CYS A 8 18.23 21.02 0.01
CA CYS A 8 17.15 20.42 -0.19
C CYS A 8 17.19 19.18 -0.74
N SER A 9 18.00 18.78 -1.24
CA SER A 9 17.85 17.71 -1.83
C SER A 9 18.10 16.50 -1.23
N ARG A 10 17.95 16.34 -0.22
CA ARG A 10 18.21 15.33 0.35
C ARG A 10 17.43 14.25 0.09
N GLY A 11 16.85 13.67 -0.04
CA GLY A 11 16.16 12.50 -0.26
C GLY A 11 14.78 12.72 -0.67
N PRO A 12 14.05 11.67 -0.93
CA PRO A 12 12.67 11.79 -1.31
C PRO A 12 11.82 12.36 -0.20
N GLU A 13 10.83 13.12 -0.56
CA GLU A 13 9.94 13.71 0.40
C GLU A 13 8.83 12.75 0.74
N ILE A 14 8.50 12.61 2.01
CA ILE A 14 7.41 11.75 2.45
C ILE A 14 6.25 12.62 2.88
N VAL A 15 5.07 12.30 2.37
CA VAL A 15 3.87 13.09 2.66
C VAL A 15 2.75 12.15 3.07
N PRO A 16 1.75 12.63 3.79
CA PRO A 16 0.66 11.77 4.26
C PRO A 16 -0.13 11.16 3.11
N VAL A 17 -0.40 9.87 3.21
CA VAL A 17 -1.18 9.18 2.21
C VAL A 17 -2.11 8.19 2.90
N GLN A 18 -3.37 8.21 2.55
CA GLN A 18 -4.31 7.24 3.07
C GLN A 18 -5.38 6.96 2.03
N GLY A 19 -6.11 5.91 2.20
CA GLY A 19 -7.13 5.57 1.24
C GLY A 19 -7.87 4.33 1.61
N LYS A 20 -8.43 3.63 0.63
CA LYS A 20 -9.13 2.40 0.88
C LYS A 20 -8.95 1.44 -0.25
N VAL A 21 -9.18 0.18 -0.02
CA VAL A 21 -9.05 -0.87 -1.02
C VAL A 21 -10.39 -1.54 -1.19
N LEU A 22 -10.84 -1.63 -2.42
CA LEU A 22 -12.09 -2.30 -2.74
C LEU A 22 -11.78 -3.52 -3.60
N TYR A 23 -12.48 -4.60 -3.35
CA TYR A 23 -12.30 -5.79 -4.15
C TYR A 23 -13.69 -6.16 -4.66
N GLN A 24 -13.87 -6.11 -5.97
CA GLN A 24 -15.16 -6.34 -6.56
C GLN A 24 -16.22 -5.41 -6.00
N GLY A 25 -15.81 -4.19 -5.76
CA GLY A 25 -16.73 -3.16 -5.27
C GLY A 25 -16.94 -3.12 -3.78
N GLU A 26 -16.34 -4.04 -3.05
CA GLU A 26 -16.54 -4.05 -1.62
C GLU A 26 -15.26 -3.85 -0.87
N PRO A 27 -15.27 -3.18 0.27
CA PRO A 27 -14.04 -2.93 1.00
C PRO A 27 -13.43 -4.23 1.51
N LEU A 28 -12.12 -4.35 1.40
CA LEU A 28 -11.45 -5.47 2.02
C LEU A 28 -11.48 -5.26 3.52
N LYS A 29 -11.52 -6.31 4.28
CA LYS A 29 -11.60 -6.16 5.70
C LYS A 29 -10.30 -6.40 6.44
N PHE A 30 -9.28 -6.82 5.74
CA PHE A 30 -7.96 -6.99 6.33
C PHE A 30 -6.97 -7.15 5.20
N GLY A 31 -5.72 -7.18 5.52
CA GLY A 31 -4.65 -7.31 4.53
C GLY A 31 -3.66 -6.19 4.64
N GLY A 32 -2.87 -6.04 3.62
CA GLY A 32 -1.83 -5.02 3.61
C GLY A 32 -1.66 -4.35 2.26
N VAL A 33 -1.15 -3.16 2.29
CA VAL A 33 -0.87 -2.37 1.09
C VAL A 33 0.57 -1.94 1.16
N MET A 34 1.29 -1.99 0.05
CA MET A 34 2.64 -1.46 -0.01
C MET A 34 2.78 -0.59 -1.23
N PHE A 35 3.37 0.58 -1.06
CA PHE A 35 3.67 1.48 -2.14
C PHE A 35 5.18 1.46 -2.31
N GLN A 36 5.64 1.15 -3.49
CA GLN A 36 7.07 1.08 -3.77
C GLN A 36 7.45 2.24 -4.69
N PRO A 37 8.15 3.24 -4.19
CA PRO A 37 8.53 4.37 -5.03
C PRO A 37 9.66 4.00 -5.96
N ASP A 38 9.86 4.79 -7.01
CA ASP A 38 10.96 4.56 -7.90
C ASP A 38 12.28 4.76 -7.16
N ALA A 39 12.31 5.64 -6.21
CA ALA A 39 13.50 5.84 -5.38
C ALA A 39 13.05 6.09 -3.97
N GLY A 40 13.62 5.42 -3.03
CA GLY A 40 13.26 5.60 -1.64
C GLY A 40 12.74 4.32 -1.05
N GLN A 41 12.32 4.38 0.17
CA GLN A 41 11.86 3.20 0.86
C GLN A 41 10.40 2.95 0.68
N PRO A 42 9.95 1.71 0.73
CA PRO A 42 8.54 1.45 0.53
C PRO A 42 7.71 1.89 1.73
N ALA A 43 6.48 2.24 1.47
CA ALA A 43 5.52 2.58 2.52
C ALA A 43 4.56 1.42 2.66
N ARG A 44 4.09 1.18 3.86
CA ARG A 44 3.17 0.09 4.11
C ARG A 44 2.02 0.50 4.95
N GLY A 45 0.90 -0.14 4.79
CA GLY A 45 -0.27 0.13 5.62
C GLY A 45 -1.05 -1.14 5.84
N VAL A 46 -1.80 -1.19 6.92
CA VAL A 46 -2.64 -2.32 7.24
C VAL A 46 -4.06 -1.95 6.90
N ILE A 47 -4.77 -2.83 6.23
CA ILE A 47 -6.14 -2.56 5.84
C ILE A 47 -7.04 -2.78 7.05
N GLN A 48 -7.83 -1.77 7.38
CA GLN A 48 -8.72 -1.82 8.52
C GLN A 48 -10.03 -2.51 8.14
N SER A 49 -10.88 -2.78 9.09
CA SER A 49 -12.09 -3.51 8.83
C SER A 49 -13.06 -2.80 7.88
N ASP A 50 -12.88 -1.53 7.66
CA ASP A 50 -13.71 -0.81 6.72
C ASP A 50 -13.00 -0.61 5.39
N GLY A 51 -11.86 -1.25 5.18
CA GLY A 51 -11.14 -1.16 3.93
C GLY A 51 -10.14 -0.04 3.85
N THR A 52 -10.07 0.80 4.87
CA THR A 52 -9.17 1.95 4.80
C THR A 52 -7.76 1.60 5.26
N PHE A 53 -6.81 2.41 4.84
CA PHE A 53 -5.43 2.23 5.25
C PHE A 53 -4.75 3.58 5.37
N VAL A 54 -3.71 3.63 6.17
CA VAL A 54 -2.87 4.80 6.29
C VAL A 54 -1.45 4.30 6.09
N LEU A 55 -0.67 4.98 5.30
CA LEU A 55 0.67 4.51 4.98
C LEU A 55 1.74 5.08 5.89
N GLY A 56 2.79 4.33 6.08
CA GLY A 56 3.94 4.79 6.82
C GLY A 56 5.21 4.25 6.19
N THR A 57 6.24 5.05 6.16
CA THR A 57 7.54 4.67 5.61
C THR A 57 8.54 4.49 6.73
N ASN A 58 8.75 5.50 7.52
CA ASN A 58 9.67 5.43 8.64
C ASN A 58 8.93 5.30 9.97
N SER A 59 7.69 5.65 9.99
CA SER A 59 6.87 5.48 11.18
C SER A 59 5.51 5.06 10.72
N ALA A 60 4.61 4.76 11.63
CA ALA A 60 3.35 4.14 11.27
C ALA A 60 2.44 4.97 10.39
N SER A 61 2.56 6.24 10.39
CA SER A 61 1.64 7.06 9.63
C SER A 61 2.26 8.27 8.98
N ASP A 62 3.55 8.24 8.72
CA ASP A 62 4.18 9.41 8.12
C ASP A 62 3.89 9.53 6.62
N GLY A 63 3.37 8.49 5.98
CA GLY A 63 2.98 8.62 4.60
C GLY A 63 3.86 7.86 3.63
N ALA A 64 3.90 8.33 2.41
CA ALA A 64 4.65 7.69 1.35
C ALA A 64 5.46 8.71 0.58
N THR A 65 6.36 8.22 -0.24
CA THR A 65 7.25 9.10 -1.00
C THR A 65 6.52 9.77 -2.14
N VAL A 66 6.76 11.05 -2.31
CA VAL A 66 6.19 11.82 -3.41
C VAL A 66 6.69 11.24 -4.73
N GLY A 67 5.84 11.18 -5.72
CA GLY A 67 6.19 10.72 -7.04
C GLY A 67 5.51 9.43 -7.38
N ARG A 68 6.03 8.74 -8.38
CA ARG A 68 5.41 7.54 -8.83
C ARG A 68 5.66 6.40 -7.89
N ASN A 69 4.63 5.70 -7.53
CA ASN A 69 4.73 4.54 -6.66
C ASN A 69 3.99 3.39 -7.29
N ARG A 70 4.59 2.20 -7.26
CA ARG A 70 3.88 1.01 -7.68
C ARG A 70 3.29 0.38 -6.45
N ILE A 71 2.16 -0.28 -6.57
CA ILE A 71 1.39 -0.74 -5.44
C ILE A 71 1.23 -2.24 -5.46
N ARG A 72 1.31 -2.86 -4.31
CA ARG A 72 0.90 -4.25 -4.21
C ARG A 72 -0.03 -4.38 -3.03
N VAL A 73 -0.94 -5.32 -3.09
CA VAL A 73 -1.93 -5.53 -2.06
C VAL A 73 -1.91 -7.00 -1.71
N THR A 74 -1.94 -7.31 -0.44
CA THR A 74 -2.03 -8.69 0.00
C THR A 74 -3.26 -8.87 0.85
N CYS A 75 -3.88 -10.03 0.76
CA CYS A 75 -5.03 -10.33 1.58
C CYS A 75 -5.05 -11.86 1.69
N TYR A 76 -4.32 -12.37 2.67
CA TYR A 76 -4.21 -13.81 2.85
C TYR A 76 -5.05 -14.25 4.04
N GLU A 77 -5.47 -15.48 4.05
CA GLU A 77 -6.29 -15.98 5.15
C GLU A 77 -5.67 -15.70 6.50
N ALA A 78 -4.37 -15.82 6.62
CA ALA A 78 -3.74 -15.60 7.91
C ALA A 78 -3.71 -14.15 8.35
N GLN A 79 -4.03 -13.23 7.47
CA GLN A 79 -4.05 -11.82 7.86
C GLN A 79 -5.39 -11.43 8.49
N ASP A 80 -6.37 -12.30 8.44
CA ASP A 80 -7.65 -12.02 9.06
C ASP A 80 -7.46 -11.98 10.57
N PRO A 81 -7.77 -10.90 11.24
CA PRO A 81 -7.58 -10.79 12.67
C PRO A 81 -8.34 -11.83 13.47
N SER A 82 -9.41 -12.37 12.89
CA SER A 82 -10.15 -13.35 13.62
C SER A 82 -9.64 -14.75 13.35
N ALA A 83 -8.65 -14.92 12.52
CA ALA A 83 -8.13 -16.22 12.26
C ALA A 83 -7.43 -16.68 13.47
N ALA A 84 -7.66 -17.84 13.85
CA ALA A 84 -7.06 -18.22 15.01
C ALA A 84 -5.75 -18.54 14.81
N GLY A 85 -5.26 -18.65 14.14
CA GLY A 85 -4.13 -18.96 13.97
C GLY A 85 -3.01 -19.12 14.59
N GLY A 86 -2.87 -19.34 15.43
CA GLY A 86 -1.72 -19.40 16.01
C GLY A 86 -0.78 -20.25 15.39
N GLU A 87 -1.06 -21.39 15.08
CA GLU A 87 -0.14 -22.15 14.58
C GLU A 87 0.14 -21.96 13.24
N GLY A 88 -0.50 -21.30 12.54
CA GLY A 88 -0.17 -21.16 11.22
C GLY A 88 0.80 -20.20 10.90
N GLU A 89 1.55 -19.83 11.82
CA GLU A 89 2.29 -18.77 11.56
C GLU A 89 3.10 -18.88 10.37
N ARG A 90 3.54 -19.95 9.94
CA ARG A 90 4.28 -19.90 8.86
C ARG A 90 3.50 -19.99 7.68
N ALA A 91 2.32 -20.29 7.66
CA ALA A 91 1.54 -20.42 6.50
C ALA A 91 0.63 -19.25 6.33
N LEU A 92 0.74 -18.51 5.27
CA LEU A 92 -0.15 -17.40 5.04
C LEU A 92 -1.52 -17.88 4.59
N GLY A 93 -1.64 -19.09 4.13
CA GLY A 93 -2.93 -19.56 3.68
C GLY A 93 -3.19 -19.10 2.27
N LYS A 94 -4.45 -19.11 1.87
CA LYS A 94 -4.78 -18.78 0.56
C LYS A 94 -4.89 -17.31 0.33
N SER A 95 -4.53 -16.84 -0.83
CA SER A 95 -4.74 -15.45 -1.17
C SER A 95 -6.21 -15.28 -1.51
N LEU A 96 -6.84 -14.30 -0.89
CA LEU A 96 -8.26 -14.03 -1.11
C LEU A 96 -8.49 -13.05 -2.23
N ILE A 97 -7.43 -12.57 -2.88
CA ILE A 97 -7.52 -11.70 -4.05
C ILE A 97 -6.65 -12.30 -5.13
N PRO A 98 -6.79 -11.90 -6.36
CA PRO A 98 -5.96 -12.46 -7.43
C PRO A 98 -4.48 -12.27 -7.14
N ARG A 99 -3.70 -13.31 -7.35
CA ARG A 99 -2.33 -13.25 -7.02
C ARG A 99 -1.54 -12.21 -7.73
N LYS A 100 -1.98 -11.73 -8.87
CA LYS A 100 -1.21 -10.70 -9.54
C LYS A 100 -1.05 -9.47 -8.69
N TYR A 101 -1.98 -9.17 -7.79
CA TYR A 101 -1.89 -7.96 -6.99
C TYR A 101 -0.87 -8.09 -5.85
N THR A 102 -0.44 -9.30 -5.56
CA THR A 102 0.47 -9.50 -4.45
C THR A 102 1.93 -9.28 -4.84
N ASP A 103 2.19 -8.97 -6.09
CA ASP A 103 3.55 -8.76 -6.53
C ASP A 103 3.63 -7.42 -7.23
N ILE A 104 4.60 -6.62 -6.88
CA ILE A 104 4.77 -5.30 -7.46
C ILE A 104 4.92 -5.39 -8.98
N ASP A 105 5.58 -6.41 -9.49
CA ASP A 105 5.81 -6.48 -10.91
C ASP A 105 4.59 -6.89 -11.71
N THR A 106 3.61 -7.50 -11.11
CA THR A 106 2.45 -7.97 -11.84
C THR A 106 1.17 -7.27 -11.46
N SER A 107 1.19 -6.43 -10.42
CA SER A 107 -0.05 -5.85 -9.93
C SER A 107 -0.70 -4.89 -10.90
N ASP A 108 0.10 -4.24 -11.73
CA ASP A 108 -0.41 -3.21 -12.63
C ASP A 108 -1.04 -2.04 -11.91
N LEU A 109 -0.75 -1.86 -10.66
CA LEU A 109 -1.28 -0.74 -9.90
C LEU A 109 -0.17 0.29 -9.67
N GLU A 110 -0.46 1.53 -9.92
CA GLU A 110 0.50 2.57 -9.61
C GLU A 110 -0.22 3.88 -9.41
N ILE A 111 0.43 4.82 -8.78
CA ILE A 111 -0.15 6.08 -8.47
C ILE A 111 0.91 7.14 -8.39
N GLU A 112 0.57 8.36 -8.67
CA GLU A 112 1.45 9.47 -8.51
C GLU A 112 1.09 10.15 -7.19
N VAL A 113 1.99 10.18 -6.24
CA VAL A 113 1.73 10.81 -4.94
C VAL A 113 2.13 12.27 -5.04
N PRO A 114 1.18 13.19 -4.86
CA PRO A 114 1.50 14.60 -5.02
C PRO A 114 2.19 15.15 -3.81
N ARG A 115 2.88 16.26 -3.95
CA ARG A 115 3.59 16.83 -2.86
C ARG A 115 2.76 17.20 -1.68
N GLY A 116 1.52 17.46 -1.82
CA GLY A 116 0.68 17.80 -0.68
C GLY A 116 0.10 16.62 0.03
N GLY A 117 0.40 15.42 -0.44
CA GLY A 117 -0.18 14.25 0.16
C GLY A 117 -1.46 13.88 -0.53
N LYS A 118 -2.07 12.77 -0.15
CA LYS A 118 -3.30 12.34 -0.77
C LYS A 118 -4.10 11.53 0.23
N ASP A 119 -5.30 11.93 0.50
CA ASP A 119 -6.08 11.24 1.51
C ASP A 119 -7.31 10.56 0.91
N ASP A 120 -7.40 10.46 -0.39
CA ASP A 120 -8.55 9.84 -1.01
C ASP A 120 -8.14 8.80 -2.03
N VAL A 121 -7.12 8.06 -1.78
CA VAL A 121 -6.68 7.01 -2.69
C VAL A 121 -7.72 5.92 -2.69
N VAL A 122 -8.10 5.43 -3.86
CA VAL A 122 -9.00 4.30 -3.96
C VAL A 122 -8.32 3.27 -4.83
N ILE A 123 -8.09 2.09 -4.29
CA ILE A 123 -7.45 1.01 -5.03
C ILE A 123 -8.55 -0.01 -5.30
N GLU A 124 -8.82 -0.25 -6.57
CA GLU A 124 -9.87 -1.18 -6.92
C GLU A 124 -9.32 -2.45 -7.51
N LEU A 125 -9.67 -3.56 -6.96
CA LEU A 125 -9.20 -4.87 -7.40
C LEU A 125 -10.37 -5.65 -7.99
N SER A 126 -10.06 -6.52 -8.91
CA SER A 126 -11.11 -7.25 -9.56
C SER A 126 -10.61 -8.63 -9.95
N ASP A 127 -11.51 -9.58 -9.99
CA ASP A 127 -11.14 -10.87 -10.38
C ASP A 127 -10.96 -11.01 -11.86
N GLU A 128 -11.40 -10.06 -12.67
CA GLU A 128 -11.34 -10.12 -14.00
C GLU A 128 -10.04 -10.17 -14.52
N GLU A 129 -9.62 -11.05 -15.12
CA GLU A 129 -8.41 -11.10 -15.62
C GLU A 129 -8.29 -10.60 -16.78
N GLN A 130 -8.41 -10.28 -17.49
CA GLN A 130 -8.30 -9.67 -18.52
C GLN A 130 -7.62 -10.17 -19.42
N GLU A 131 -7.46 -10.44 -19.84
CA GLU A 131 -6.85 -10.92 -20.69
C GLU A 131 -6.38 -10.53 -21.34
#